data_5a5b0544da2e944a89996b1b25ef1c05
#
_entry.id   5a5b0544da2e944a89996b1b25ef1c05
#
_cell.length_a   1.000
_cell.length_b   1.000
_cell.length_c   1.000
_cell.angle_alpha   90.00
_cell.angle_beta   90.00
_cell.angle_gamma   90.00
#
_symmetry.space_group_name_H-M   'P 1'
#
loop_
_entity.id
_entity.type
_entity.pdbx_description
1 polymer ?
#
loop_
_entity_poly.entity_id
_entity_poly.type
_entity_poly.pdbx_seq_one_letter_code
_entity_poly.pdbx_strand_id
1 'polypeptide(L)'
;WFDTAREYTERWHHQQQIRLAVERPGILTRELYYPVLDCFMRALPFTYRNVSAAVGTVVRITVSGECGGSWNLRSGDSGWVLTERHQDQPAAETIIPQEIAWRIFTKGIDRASALSQVQASGDAALAHHVLSMVSIVSA
;
A
#
# COMPACT_ATOMS: atom_id res chain seq x y z
N TRP A 1 -5.79 -19.91 2.60
CA TRP A 1 -6.10 -18.51 2.95
C TRP A 1 -5.62 -17.52 1.89
N PHE A 2 -4.35 -17.59 1.53
CA PHE A 2 -3.72 -16.63 0.60
C PHE A 2 -4.37 -16.67 -0.78
N ASP A 3 -4.65 -17.85 -1.30
CA ASP A 3 -5.28 -18.01 -2.63
C ASP A 3 -6.69 -17.42 -2.63
N THR A 4 -7.45 -17.60 -1.55
CA THR A 4 -8.78 -17.03 -1.41
C THR A 4 -8.72 -15.50 -1.34
N ALA A 5 -7.77 -14.95 -0.58
CA ALA A 5 -7.58 -13.52 -0.47
C ALA A 5 -7.18 -12.91 -1.82
N ARG A 6 -6.31 -13.60 -2.56
CA ARG A 6 -5.88 -13.17 -3.88
C ARG A 6 -7.04 -13.14 -4.87
N GLU A 7 -7.86 -14.22 -4.90
CA GLU A 7 -9.02 -14.28 -5.78
C GLU A 7 -10.03 -13.18 -5.46
N TYR A 8 -10.29 -12.95 -4.18
CA TYR A 8 -11.17 -11.85 -3.75
C TYR A 8 -10.64 -10.50 -4.23
N THR A 9 -9.33 -10.26 -4.06
CA THR A 9 -8.67 -9.02 -4.46
C THR A 9 -8.78 -8.80 -5.97
N GLU A 10 -8.59 -9.84 -6.77
CA GLU A 10 -8.74 -9.76 -8.22
C GLU A 10 -10.16 -9.37 -8.64
N ARG A 11 -11.16 -9.99 -8.03
CA ARG A 11 -12.57 -9.68 -8.31
C ARG A 11 -12.90 -8.24 -7.95
N TRP A 12 -12.47 -7.81 -6.78
CA TRP A 12 -12.68 -6.42 -6.34
C TRP A 12 -12.00 -5.44 -7.31
N HIS A 13 -10.77 -5.72 -7.70
CA HIS A 13 -10.00 -4.88 -8.62
C HIS A 13 -10.69 -4.74 -9.97
N HIS A 14 -11.15 -5.84 -10.55
CA HIS A 14 -11.88 -5.80 -11.83
C HIS A 14 -13.15 -4.96 -11.73
N GLN A 15 -13.91 -5.08 -10.64
CA GLN A 15 -15.08 -4.25 -10.40
C GLN A 15 -14.73 -2.78 -10.35
N GLN A 16 -13.63 -2.43 -9.68
CA GLN A 16 -13.19 -1.04 -9.62
C GLN A 16 -12.78 -0.50 -10.99
N GLN A 17 -12.08 -1.30 -11.78
CA GLN A 17 -11.69 -0.89 -13.14
C GLN A 17 -12.93 -0.61 -14.01
N ILE A 18 -13.93 -1.48 -13.95
CA ILE A 18 -15.18 -1.31 -14.70
C ILE A 18 -15.90 -0.04 -14.25
N ARG A 19 -16.06 0.17 -12.95
CA ARG A 19 -16.74 1.34 -12.39
C ARG A 19 -16.04 2.63 -12.76
N LEU A 20 -14.72 2.64 -12.70
CA LEU A 20 -13.93 3.81 -13.11
C LEU A 20 -14.12 4.12 -14.60
N ALA A 21 -14.10 3.11 -15.46
CA ALA A 21 -14.26 3.27 -16.90
C ALA A 21 -15.64 3.81 -17.30
N VAL A 22 -16.69 3.50 -16.52
CA VAL A 22 -18.06 3.96 -16.79
C VAL A 22 -18.49 5.09 -15.85
N GLU A 23 -17.54 5.71 -15.16
CA GLU A 23 -17.77 6.83 -14.24
C GLU A 23 -18.79 6.52 -13.15
N ARG A 24 -18.79 5.29 -12.62
CA ARG A 24 -19.63 4.90 -11.50
C ARG A 24 -18.84 4.99 -10.18
N PRO A 25 -19.52 5.27 -9.05
CA PRO A 25 -18.85 5.27 -7.75
C PRO A 25 -18.14 3.95 -7.48
N GLY A 26 -16.93 4.02 -6.92
CA GLY A 26 -16.17 2.85 -6.53
C GLY A 26 -16.78 2.11 -5.32
N ILE A 27 -16.35 0.88 -5.12
CA ILE A 27 -16.73 0.08 -3.95
C ILE A 27 -15.73 0.37 -2.84
N LEU A 28 -15.92 1.49 -2.14
CA LEU A 28 -15.02 1.95 -1.09
C LEU A 28 -15.72 1.84 0.27
N THR A 29 -16.19 0.65 0.61
CA THR A 29 -16.66 0.34 1.96
C THR A 29 -15.57 -0.41 2.70
N ARG A 30 -15.45 -0.18 4.01
CA ARG A 30 -14.38 -0.78 4.80
C ARG A 30 -14.42 -2.31 4.76
N GLU A 31 -15.61 -2.90 4.83
CA GLU A 31 -15.77 -4.36 4.82
C GLU A 31 -15.25 -5.00 3.54
N LEU A 32 -15.32 -4.29 2.42
CA LEU A 32 -14.93 -4.82 1.12
C LEU A 32 -13.50 -4.38 0.72
N TYR A 33 -13.10 -3.19 1.08
CA TYR A 33 -11.84 -2.62 0.61
C TYR A 33 -10.67 -2.89 1.56
N TYR A 34 -10.88 -2.81 2.88
CA TYR A 34 -9.76 -3.03 3.82
C TYR A 34 -9.06 -4.38 3.63
N PRO A 35 -9.77 -5.51 3.43
CA PRO A 35 -9.11 -6.79 3.15
C PRO A 35 -8.23 -6.75 1.89
N VAL A 36 -8.64 -6.00 0.88
CA VAL A 36 -7.86 -5.80 -0.35
C VAL A 36 -6.57 -5.03 -0.05
N LEU A 37 -6.68 -3.95 0.71
CA LEU A 37 -5.51 -3.15 1.12
C LEU A 37 -4.54 -4.00 1.94
N ASP A 38 -5.04 -4.76 2.90
CA ASP A 38 -4.20 -5.64 3.71
C ASP A 38 -3.48 -6.69 2.86
N CYS A 39 -4.16 -7.22 1.86
CA CYS A 39 -3.57 -8.15 0.90
C CYS A 39 -2.44 -7.46 0.10
N PHE A 40 -2.66 -6.23 -0.38
CA PHE A 40 -1.65 -5.47 -1.11
C PHE A 40 -0.41 -5.22 -0.23
N MET A 41 -0.61 -4.85 1.02
CA MET A 41 0.50 -4.51 1.93
C MET A 41 1.40 -5.69 2.25
N ARG A 42 0.96 -6.91 2.01
CA ARG A 42 1.81 -8.10 2.14
C ARG A 42 2.95 -8.13 1.13
N ALA A 43 2.89 -7.31 0.09
CA ALA A 43 3.98 -7.14 -0.87
C ALA A 43 5.07 -6.17 -0.40
N LEU A 44 4.88 -5.47 0.72
CA LEU A 44 5.84 -4.48 1.21
C LEU A 44 7.23 -5.07 1.49
N PRO A 45 7.39 -6.21 2.19
CA PRO A 45 8.72 -6.76 2.40
C PRO A 45 9.47 -7.03 1.10
N PHE A 46 8.79 -7.57 0.11
CA PHE A 46 9.38 -7.81 -1.20
C PHE A 46 9.74 -6.51 -1.91
N THR A 47 8.87 -5.50 -1.84
CA THR A 47 9.09 -4.19 -2.45
C THR A 47 10.35 -3.52 -1.90
N TYR A 48 10.60 -3.65 -0.60
CA TYR A 48 11.75 -3.04 0.08
C TYR A 48 12.98 -3.94 0.13
N ARG A 49 12.96 -5.13 -0.44
CA ARG A 49 14.04 -6.14 -0.30
C ARG A 49 15.44 -5.63 -0.63
N ASN A 50 15.55 -4.70 -1.57
CA ASN A 50 16.83 -4.14 -2.01
C ASN A 50 17.13 -2.76 -1.39
N VAL A 51 16.30 -2.30 -0.49
CA VAL A 51 16.48 -1.01 0.19
C VAL A 51 17.33 -1.26 1.44
N SER A 52 18.46 -0.56 1.53
CA SER A 52 19.34 -0.66 2.69
C SER A 52 18.92 0.34 3.76
N ALA A 53 18.84 -0.14 4.99
CA ALA A 53 18.56 0.70 6.15
C ALA A 53 19.14 0.03 7.41
N ALA A 54 19.38 0.83 8.44
CA ALA A 54 19.84 0.29 9.71
C ALA A 54 18.78 -0.63 10.31
N VAL A 55 19.22 -1.69 10.99
CA VAL A 55 18.32 -2.60 11.70
C VAL A 55 17.47 -1.81 12.69
N GLY A 56 16.16 -2.05 12.69
CA GLY A 56 15.22 -1.34 13.51
C GLY A 56 14.56 -0.13 12.84
N THR A 57 14.99 0.24 11.63
CA THR A 57 14.33 1.31 10.86
C THR A 57 12.90 0.92 10.56
N VAL A 58 11.95 1.83 10.81
CA VAL A 58 10.52 1.59 10.57
C VAL A 58 10.03 2.58 9.51
N VAL A 59 9.33 2.04 8.52
CA VAL A 59 8.60 2.79 7.51
C VAL A 59 7.11 2.50 7.73
N ARG A 60 6.32 3.56 7.83
CA ARG A 60 4.87 3.44 8.00
C ARG A 60 4.16 3.82 6.71
N ILE A 61 3.26 2.97 6.27
CA ILE A 61 2.38 3.24 5.14
C ILE A 61 0.97 3.37 5.71
N THR A 62 0.36 4.52 5.53
CA THR A 62 -1.00 4.80 5.99
C THR A 62 -1.88 5.06 4.79
N VAL A 63 -3.00 4.38 4.72
CA VAL A 63 -4.08 4.71 3.79
C VAL A 63 -5.13 5.47 4.57
N SER A 64 -5.38 6.72 4.17
CA SER A 64 -6.34 7.58 4.85
C SER A 64 -7.76 7.31 4.38
N GLY A 65 -8.74 7.65 5.22
CA GLY A 65 -10.15 7.43 4.94
C GLY A 65 -10.74 6.29 5.77
N GLU A 66 -12.05 6.10 5.67
CA GLU A 66 -12.79 5.12 6.48
C GLU A 66 -12.33 3.69 6.22
N CYS A 67 -11.88 3.40 4.99
CA CYS A 67 -11.44 2.05 4.60
C CYS A 67 -9.97 1.80 4.92
N GLY A 68 -9.25 2.80 5.35
CA GLY A 68 -7.82 2.77 5.49
C GLY A 68 -7.32 2.15 6.78
N GLY A 69 -6.02 2.19 6.94
CA GLY A 69 -5.31 1.69 8.09
C GLY A 69 -3.83 2.03 7.98
N SER A 70 -3.04 1.54 8.90
CA SER A 70 -1.59 1.76 8.91
C SER A 70 -0.87 0.41 8.96
N TRP A 71 0.20 0.32 8.18
CA TRP A 71 1.08 -0.85 8.14
C TRP A 71 2.50 -0.39 8.42
N ASN A 72 3.18 -1.09 9.31
CA ASN A 72 4.55 -0.79 9.68
C ASN A 72 5.48 -1.86 9.13
N LEU A 73 6.53 -1.40 8.46
CA LEU A 73 7.56 -2.25 7.89
C LEU A 73 8.87 -1.96 8.63
N ARG A 74 9.48 -3.01 9.18
CA ARG A 74 10.69 -2.87 10.00
C ARG A 74 11.86 -3.58 9.33
N SER A 75 13.00 -2.91 9.29
CA SER A 75 14.25 -3.51 8.85
C SER A 75 14.81 -4.41 9.95
N GLY A 76 15.01 -5.68 9.64
CA GLY A 76 15.60 -6.68 10.52
C GLY A 76 16.92 -7.22 9.99
N ASP A 77 17.51 -8.16 10.70
CA ASP A 77 18.81 -8.77 10.32
C ASP A 77 18.74 -9.51 8.98
N SER A 78 17.60 -10.12 8.67
CA SER A 78 17.41 -10.92 7.46
C SER A 78 16.47 -10.27 6.46
N GLY A 79 16.24 -8.96 6.58
CA GLY A 79 15.44 -8.20 5.64
C GLY A 79 14.28 -7.48 6.30
N TRP A 80 13.40 -6.94 5.48
CA TRP A 80 12.24 -6.18 5.91
C TRP A 80 11.08 -7.11 6.27
N VAL A 81 10.39 -6.81 7.37
CA VAL A 81 9.23 -7.57 7.84
C VAL A 81 8.10 -6.63 8.23
N LEU A 82 6.86 -7.04 7.98
CA LEU A 82 5.69 -6.35 8.53
C LEU A 82 5.64 -6.59 10.03
N THR A 83 5.32 -5.55 10.78
CA THR A 83 5.20 -5.62 12.24
C THR A 83 3.93 -4.93 12.71
N GLU A 84 3.30 -5.49 13.73
CA GLU A 84 2.16 -4.86 14.40
C GLU A 84 2.60 -3.87 15.47
N ARG A 85 3.89 -3.83 15.80
CA ARG A 85 4.39 -2.88 16.79
C ARG A 85 4.23 -1.46 16.29
N HIS A 86 3.50 -0.68 17.06
CA HIS A 86 3.39 0.74 16.83
C HIS A 86 4.67 1.45 17.28
N GLN A 87 5.16 2.34 16.44
CA GLN A 87 6.28 3.21 16.78
C GLN A 87 5.85 4.65 16.54
N ASP A 88 5.96 5.48 17.56
CA ASP A 88 5.44 6.85 17.51
C ASP A 88 6.10 7.70 16.43
N GLN A 89 7.40 7.46 16.18
CA GLN A 89 8.14 8.21 15.17
C GLN A 89 8.84 7.24 14.21
N PRO A 90 8.19 6.83 13.12
CA PRO A 90 8.86 6.06 12.08
C PRO A 90 9.93 6.91 11.38
N ALA A 91 10.94 6.25 10.80
CA ALA A 91 11.95 6.94 10.00
C ALA A 91 11.36 7.60 8.76
N ALA A 92 10.27 7.04 8.24
CA ALA A 92 9.52 7.59 7.12
C ALA A 92 8.06 7.17 7.23
N GLU A 93 7.18 8.04 6.75
CA GLU A 93 5.75 7.74 6.66
C GLU A 93 5.21 8.25 5.32
N THR A 94 4.35 7.46 4.69
CA THR A 94 3.62 7.86 3.50
C THR A 94 2.14 7.71 3.76
N ILE A 95 1.38 8.77 3.51
CA ILE A 95 -0.08 8.79 3.65
C ILE A 95 -0.68 8.84 2.26
N ILE A 96 -1.49 7.84 1.93
CA ILE A 96 -2.09 7.63 0.63
C ILE A 96 -3.61 7.70 0.77
N PRO A 97 -4.29 8.59 0.04
CA PRO A 97 -5.76 8.59 0.05
C PRO A 97 -6.33 7.25 -0.41
N GLN A 98 -7.37 6.77 0.26
CA GLN A 98 -7.98 5.48 -0.06
C GLN A 98 -8.46 5.40 -1.51
N GLU A 99 -8.89 6.53 -2.08
CA GLU A 99 -9.46 6.59 -3.43
C GLU A 99 -8.44 6.23 -4.51
N ILE A 100 -7.15 6.47 -4.24
CA ILE A 100 -6.09 6.21 -5.23
C ILE A 100 -5.17 5.05 -4.84
N ALA A 101 -5.24 4.55 -3.61
CA ALA A 101 -4.31 3.52 -3.13
C ALA A 101 -4.31 2.28 -4.03
N TRP A 102 -5.48 1.76 -4.38
CA TRP A 102 -5.58 0.59 -5.25
C TRP A 102 -5.01 0.86 -6.65
N ARG A 103 -5.14 2.11 -7.14
CA ARG A 103 -4.61 2.48 -8.46
C ARG A 103 -3.09 2.52 -8.46
N ILE A 104 -2.49 2.98 -7.37
CA ILE A 104 -1.03 3.00 -7.22
C ILE A 104 -0.50 1.56 -7.22
N PHE A 105 -1.10 0.69 -6.43
CA PHE A 105 -0.59 -0.67 -6.22
C PHE A 105 -0.89 -1.62 -7.38
N THR A 106 -1.79 -1.25 -8.27
CA THR A 106 -2.08 -2.01 -9.50
C THR A 106 -1.54 -1.33 -10.76
N LYS A 107 -0.73 -0.27 -10.60
CA LYS A 107 -0.15 0.52 -11.70
C LYS A 107 -1.20 1.18 -12.61
N GLY A 108 -2.35 1.52 -12.04
CA GLY A 108 -3.43 2.23 -12.73
C GLY A 108 -3.31 3.75 -12.71
N ILE A 109 -2.23 4.29 -12.15
CA ILE A 109 -1.94 5.72 -12.11
C ILE A 109 -0.42 5.90 -12.30
N ASP A 110 -0.03 6.95 -13.02
CA ASP A 110 1.40 7.20 -13.22
C ASP A 110 2.07 7.76 -11.95
N ARG A 111 3.40 7.62 -11.88
CA ARG A 111 4.16 7.98 -10.69
C ARG A 111 4.05 9.47 -10.35
N ALA A 112 4.09 10.34 -11.35
CA ALA A 112 4.02 11.79 -11.10
C ALA A 112 2.67 12.18 -10.50
N SER A 113 1.58 11.62 -11.02
CA SER A 113 0.24 11.84 -10.47
C SER A 113 0.11 11.27 -9.06
N ALA A 114 0.67 10.10 -8.80
CA ALA A 114 0.68 9.52 -7.46
C ALA A 114 1.45 10.40 -6.47
N LEU A 115 2.65 10.86 -6.85
CA LEU A 115 3.47 11.73 -6.00
C LEU A 115 2.75 13.02 -5.62
N SER A 116 1.93 13.58 -6.50
CA SER A 116 1.20 14.81 -6.23
C SER A 116 0.05 14.64 -5.24
N GLN A 117 -0.38 13.42 -4.97
CA GLN A 117 -1.55 13.12 -4.14
C GLN A 117 -1.22 12.43 -2.81
N VAL A 118 0.03 12.00 -2.62
CA VAL A 118 0.46 11.38 -1.37
C VAL A 118 1.22 12.38 -0.51
N GLN A 119 1.18 12.16 0.80
CA GLN A 119 1.95 12.95 1.76
C GLN A 119 3.08 12.08 2.31
N ALA A 120 4.30 12.61 2.27
CA ALA A 120 5.47 11.90 2.76
C ALA A 120 6.15 12.72 3.84
N SER A 121 6.64 12.07 4.88
CA SER A 121 7.41 12.69 5.95
C SER A 121 8.59 11.80 6.33
N GLY A 122 9.61 12.40 6.97
CA GLY A 122 10.84 11.70 7.30
C GLY A 122 11.74 11.50 6.08
N ASP A 123 12.40 10.36 5.98
CA ASP A 123 13.28 10.04 4.87
C ASP A 123 12.48 9.91 3.57
N ALA A 124 12.70 10.84 2.64
CA ALA A 124 11.92 10.90 1.40
C ALA A 124 12.12 9.66 0.52
N ALA A 125 13.32 9.14 0.44
CA ALA A 125 13.59 7.95 -0.37
C ALA A 125 12.85 6.73 0.18
N LEU A 126 12.88 6.54 1.50
CA LEU A 126 12.16 5.45 2.15
C LEU A 126 10.65 5.62 2.00
N ALA A 127 10.15 6.85 2.18
CA ALA A 127 8.72 7.13 2.09
C ALA A 127 8.18 6.90 0.67
N HIS A 128 8.88 7.35 -0.36
CA HIS A 128 8.41 7.27 -1.73
C HIS A 128 8.60 5.88 -2.35
N HIS A 129 9.42 5.02 -1.77
CA HIS A 129 9.70 3.71 -2.35
C HIS A 129 8.45 2.83 -2.46
N VAL A 130 7.47 3.02 -1.59
CA VAL A 130 6.19 2.29 -1.64
C VAL A 130 5.47 2.49 -2.98
N LEU A 131 5.68 3.61 -3.65
CA LEU A 131 5.05 3.89 -4.94
C LEU A 131 5.55 2.96 -6.05
N SER A 132 6.65 2.25 -5.84
CA SER A 132 7.14 1.23 -6.78
C SER A 132 6.49 -0.13 -6.55
N MET A 133 5.68 -0.29 -5.51
CA MET A 133 5.05 -1.57 -5.18
C MET A 133 4.13 -2.03 -6.28
N VAL A 134 4.30 -3.28 -6.68
CA VAL A 134 3.36 -3.99 -7.55
C VAL A 134 2.70 -5.05 -6.68
N SER A 135 1.38 -4.97 -6.58
CA SER A 135 0.61 -5.94 -5.80
C SER A 135 0.61 -7.30 -6.48
N ILE A 136 0.12 -8.29 -5.77
CA ILE A 136 -0.07 -9.63 -6.31
C ILE A 136 -1.11 -9.65 -7.44
N VAL A 137 -1.87 -8.59 -7.58
CA VAL A 137 -2.83 -8.37 -8.66
C VAL A 137 -2.26 -7.25 -9.51
N SER A 138 -1.57 -7.58 -10.57
CA SER A 138 -1.12 -6.61 -11.57
C SER A 138 -2.10 -6.59 -12.73
N ALA A 139 -2.43 -5.40 -13.13
CA ALA A 139 -3.27 -5.24 -14.29
C ALA A 139 -2.53 -5.66 -15.56
#